data_9fde5e7a354fae6fd465bf65d8ac9557
#
_entry.id   9fde5e7a354fae6fd465bf65d8ac9557
#
_cell.length_a   1.000
_cell.length_b   1.000
_cell.length_c   1.000
_cell.angle_alpha   90.00
_cell.angle_beta   90.00
_cell.angle_gamma   90.00
#
_symmetry.space_group_name_H-M   'P 1'
#
loop_
_entity.id
_entity.type
_entity.pdbx_description
1 polymer ?
#
loop_
_entity_poly.entity_id
_entity_poly.type
_entity_poly.pdbx_seq_one_letter_code
_entity_poly.pdbx_strand_id
1 'polypeptide(L)'
;MKRILVDSCVWLACFDKTDSNHCCADKILKVLNLHDIIVPYPTLYETINTRFAKYIYGQMNGLFGFINNPSKVHLVDDTAYRERARSIIFSNINKGKPYSLVDMIIRLMMEDVSLGPFAVLTFNVGDFVGVNSTEIINPREI
;
A
#
# COMPACT_ATOMS: atom_id res chain seq x y z
N MET A 1 -16.84 8.61 -3.51
CA MET A 1 -16.16 7.35 -3.90
C MET A 1 -15.63 6.64 -2.67
N LYS A 2 -15.48 5.32 -2.73
CA LYS A 2 -14.85 4.57 -1.63
C LYS A 2 -13.33 4.77 -1.68
N ARG A 3 -12.67 4.75 -0.52
CA ARG A 3 -11.21 4.92 -0.41
C ARG A 3 -10.52 3.56 -0.34
N ILE A 4 -9.48 3.36 -1.15
CA ILE A 4 -8.63 2.16 -1.11
C ILE A 4 -7.23 2.56 -0.64
N LEU A 5 -6.73 1.85 0.35
CA LEU A 5 -5.34 1.94 0.77
C LEU A 5 -4.51 1.00 -0.12
N VAL A 6 -3.39 1.47 -0.65
CA VAL A 6 -2.57 0.73 -1.62
C VAL A 6 -1.20 0.41 -1.05
N ASP A 7 -0.88 -0.87 -1.03
CA ASP A 7 0.41 -1.39 -0.59
C ASP A 7 1.50 -1.22 -1.66
N SER A 8 2.76 -1.17 -1.26
CA SER A 8 3.93 -0.97 -2.14
C SER A 8 4.05 -2.02 -3.25
N CYS A 9 3.76 -3.28 -2.96
CA CYS A 9 3.83 -4.37 -3.94
C CYS A 9 2.87 -4.16 -5.13
N VAL A 10 1.79 -3.42 -4.94
CA VAL A 10 0.83 -3.09 -5.99
C VAL A 10 1.42 -2.07 -6.97
N TRP A 11 2.10 -1.05 -6.46
CA TRP A 11 2.79 -0.06 -7.30
C TRP A 11 3.90 -0.69 -8.12
N LEU A 12 4.68 -1.58 -7.51
CA LEU A 12 5.74 -2.32 -8.21
C LEU A 12 5.14 -3.18 -9.33
N ALA A 13 4.06 -3.91 -9.05
CA ALA A 13 3.37 -4.68 -10.09
C ALA A 13 2.86 -3.82 -11.26
N CYS A 14 2.37 -2.62 -10.98
CA CYS A 14 1.89 -1.71 -12.04
C CYS A 14 3.02 -1.13 -12.90
N PHE A 15 4.10 -0.71 -12.28
CA PHE A 15 5.10 0.14 -12.95
C PHE A 15 6.47 -0.51 -13.13
N ASP A 16 6.72 -1.69 -12.58
CA ASP A 16 7.90 -2.50 -12.84
C ASP A 16 7.56 -3.68 -13.76
N LYS A 17 7.92 -3.58 -15.02
CA LYS A 17 7.64 -4.62 -16.02
C LYS A 17 8.32 -5.96 -15.70
N THR A 18 9.32 -5.98 -14.84
CA THR A 18 10.01 -7.21 -14.41
C THR A 18 9.43 -7.81 -13.14
N ASP A 19 8.45 -7.14 -12.52
CA ASP A 19 7.76 -7.68 -11.36
C ASP A 19 6.95 -8.93 -11.73
N SER A 20 7.00 -9.96 -10.88
CA SER A 20 6.31 -11.24 -11.12
C SER A 20 4.78 -11.09 -11.21
N ASN A 21 4.22 -10.03 -10.64
CA ASN A 21 2.79 -9.73 -10.66
C ASN A 21 2.41 -8.68 -11.71
N HIS A 22 3.33 -8.27 -12.59
CA HIS A 22 3.05 -7.27 -13.62
C HIS A 22 1.89 -7.66 -14.55
N CYS A 23 1.63 -8.94 -14.73
CA CYS A 23 0.47 -9.43 -15.48
C CYS A 23 -0.88 -8.94 -14.91
N CYS A 24 -0.92 -8.52 -13.65
CA CYS A 24 -2.12 -7.94 -13.02
C CYS A 24 -2.26 -6.42 -13.23
N ALA A 25 -1.28 -5.74 -13.81
CA ALA A 25 -1.21 -4.28 -13.88
C ALA A 25 -2.48 -3.63 -14.45
N ASP A 26 -2.99 -4.13 -15.57
CA ASP A 26 -4.20 -3.58 -16.19
C ASP A 26 -5.44 -3.71 -15.31
N LYS A 27 -5.58 -4.82 -14.61
CA LYS A 27 -6.69 -5.04 -13.66
C LYS A 27 -6.58 -4.09 -12.46
N ILE A 28 -5.37 -3.96 -11.91
CA ILE A 28 -5.09 -3.04 -10.81
C ILE A 28 -5.45 -1.61 -11.21
N LEU A 29 -4.95 -1.13 -12.34
CA LEU A 29 -5.22 0.23 -12.81
C LEU A 29 -6.71 0.50 -13.01
N LYS A 30 -7.48 -0.49 -13.48
CA LYS A 30 -8.94 -0.37 -13.55
C LYS A 30 -9.57 -0.17 -12.17
N VAL A 31 -9.18 -0.95 -11.18
CA VAL A 31 -9.66 -0.80 -9.80
C VAL A 31 -9.28 0.56 -9.24
N LEU A 32 -8.02 0.96 -9.38
CA LEU A 32 -7.53 2.25 -8.89
C LEU A 32 -8.28 3.42 -9.54
N ASN A 33 -8.66 3.31 -10.80
CA ASN A 33 -9.41 4.36 -11.49
C ASN A 33 -10.86 4.53 -10.99
N LEU A 34 -11.42 3.55 -10.32
CA LEU A 34 -12.78 3.58 -9.78
C LEU A 34 -12.89 4.14 -8.34
N HIS A 35 -11.76 4.37 -7.67
CA HIS A 35 -11.73 4.67 -6.24
C HIS A 35 -10.83 5.88 -5.93
N ASP A 36 -11.04 6.48 -4.77
CA ASP A 36 -10.08 7.40 -4.16
C ASP A 36 -8.97 6.58 -3.51
N ILE A 37 -7.74 7.02 -3.62
CA ILE A 37 -6.57 6.23 -3.27
C ILE A 37 -5.85 6.85 -2.09
N ILE A 38 -5.60 6.04 -1.07
CA ILE A 38 -4.75 6.39 0.06
C ILE A 38 -3.38 5.79 -0.18
N VAL A 39 -2.36 6.62 -0.19
CA VAL A 39 -0.95 6.23 -0.33
C VAL A 39 -0.21 6.61 0.94
N PRO A 40 0.10 5.66 1.82
CA PRO A 40 0.97 5.92 2.96
C PRO A 40 2.38 6.30 2.52
N TYR A 41 2.99 7.32 3.11
CA TYR A 41 4.37 7.69 2.79
C TYR A 41 5.36 6.52 2.94
N PRO A 42 5.26 5.64 3.93
CA PRO A 42 6.15 4.48 4.01
C PRO A 42 6.12 3.57 2.79
N THR A 43 4.97 3.42 2.13
CA THR A 43 4.89 2.62 0.89
C THR A 43 5.62 3.27 -0.28
N LEU A 44 5.76 4.60 -0.29
CA LEU A 44 6.57 5.30 -1.29
C LEU A 44 8.06 5.02 -1.09
N TYR A 45 8.53 4.97 0.15
CA TYR A 45 9.93 4.62 0.43
C TYR A 45 10.28 3.22 -0.06
N GLU A 46 9.36 2.28 0.06
CA GLU A 46 9.52 0.92 -0.45
C GLU A 46 9.42 0.86 -1.98
N THR A 47 8.51 1.61 -2.57
CA THR A 47 8.28 1.63 -4.03
C THR A 47 9.40 2.36 -4.76
N ILE A 48 9.70 3.60 -4.35
CA ILE A 48 10.76 4.42 -4.95
C ILE A 48 12.08 4.09 -4.26
N ASN A 49 12.42 2.82 -4.25
CA ASN A 49 13.66 2.32 -3.69
C ASN A 49 14.83 2.49 -4.66
N THR A 50 16.02 2.12 -4.21
CA THR A 50 17.25 2.24 -4.99
C THR A 50 17.14 1.58 -6.37
N ARG A 51 16.56 0.38 -6.44
CA ARG A 51 16.40 -0.36 -7.70
C ARG A 51 15.46 0.39 -8.65
N PHE A 52 14.29 0.79 -8.19
CA PHE A 52 13.29 1.49 -9.00
C PHE A 52 13.82 2.84 -9.50
N ALA A 53 14.42 3.61 -8.60
CA ALA A 53 14.94 4.93 -8.93
C ALA A 53 16.14 4.90 -9.89
N LYS A 54 17.02 3.89 -9.78
CA LYS A 54 18.26 3.81 -10.59
C LYS A 54 18.11 2.99 -11.86
N TYR A 55 17.37 1.90 -11.82
CA TYR A 55 17.34 0.91 -12.92
C TYR A 55 16.02 0.88 -13.69
N ILE A 56 14.94 1.40 -13.10
CA ILE A 56 13.61 1.40 -13.71
C ILE A 56 13.05 2.83 -13.82
N TYR A 57 13.92 3.83 -13.77
CA TYR A 57 13.54 5.24 -13.76
C TYR A 57 12.66 5.66 -14.96
N GLY A 58 12.80 5.01 -16.11
CA GLY A 58 11.97 5.27 -17.28
C GLY A 58 10.46 4.99 -17.07
N GLN A 59 10.13 4.18 -16.06
CA GLN A 59 8.75 3.86 -15.68
C GLN A 59 8.21 4.76 -14.57
N MET A 60 9.07 5.56 -13.94
CA MET A 60 8.68 6.49 -12.88
C MET A 60 7.70 7.56 -13.36
N ASN A 61 7.73 7.94 -14.64
CA ASN A 61 6.78 8.92 -15.18
C ASN A 61 5.33 8.46 -15.04
N GLY A 62 5.07 7.16 -15.23
CA GLY A 62 3.73 6.59 -15.03
C GLY A 62 3.29 6.67 -13.56
N LEU A 63 4.16 6.25 -12.64
CA LEU A 63 3.93 6.34 -11.20
C LEU A 63 3.75 7.80 -10.75
N PHE A 64 4.65 8.68 -11.19
CA PHE A 64 4.60 10.11 -10.88
C PHE A 64 3.28 10.74 -11.34
N GLY A 65 2.87 10.51 -12.59
CA GLY A 65 1.63 11.05 -13.13
C GLY A 65 0.40 10.55 -12.39
N PHE A 66 0.42 9.31 -11.92
CA PHE A 66 -0.67 8.74 -11.14
C PHE A 66 -0.75 9.32 -9.73
N ILE A 67 0.37 9.33 -9.00
CA ILE A 67 0.44 9.77 -7.59
C ILE A 67 0.19 11.28 -7.45
N ASN A 68 0.62 12.08 -8.42
CA ASN A 68 0.43 13.54 -8.39
C ASN A 68 -0.93 14.01 -8.89
N ASN A 69 -1.95 13.20 -8.79
CA ASN A 69 -3.34 13.60 -9.04
C ASN A 69 -4.06 13.88 -7.71
N PRO A 70 -4.08 15.15 -7.23
CA PRO A 70 -4.61 15.47 -5.91
C PRO A 70 -6.13 15.31 -5.79
N SER A 71 -6.84 15.23 -6.91
CA SER A 71 -8.28 14.98 -6.90
C SER A 71 -8.62 13.51 -6.61
N LYS A 72 -7.65 12.62 -6.68
CA LYS A 72 -7.84 11.18 -6.59
C LYS A 72 -6.93 10.49 -5.58
N VAL A 73 -5.72 10.99 -5.42
CA VAL A 73 -4.69 10.37 -4.59
C VAL A 73 -4.42 11.23 -3.37
N HIS A 74 -4.54 10.61 -2.20
CA HIS A 74 -4.27 11.21 -0.91
C HIS A 74 -2.99 10.61 -0.33
N LEU A 75 -1.91 11.39 -0.33
CA LEU A 75 -0.67 11.03 0.35
C LEU A 75 -0.86 11.21 1.85
N VAL A 76 -0.64 10.17 2.63
CA VAL A 76 -0.87 10.17 4.06
C VAL A 76 0.45 10.03 4.82
N ASP A 77 0.74 11.03 5.64
CA ASP A 77 1.86 11.01 6.57
C ASP A 77 1.63 9.97 7.67
N ASP A 78 2.67 9.24 8.05
CA ASP A 78 2.59 8.16 9.03
C ASP A 78 2.87 8.60 10.47
N THR A 79 3.11 9.88 10.71
CA THR A 79 3.51 10.40 12.04
C THR A 79 2.52 9.99 13.14
N ALA A 80 1.22 10.02 12.86
CA ALA A 80 0.19 9.64 13.83
C ALA A 80 0.18 8.15 14.21
N TYR A 81 0.80 7.28 13.41
CA TYR A 81 0.78 5.83 13.56
C TYR A 81 2.13 5.24 13.94
N ARG A 82 3.20 5.93 13.62
CA ARG A 82 4.58 5.46 13.66
C ARG A 82 5.00 4.92 15.02
N GLU A 83 4.80 5.68 16.07
CA GLU A 83 5.24 5.32 17.41
C GLU A 83 4.42 4.15 17.99
N ARG A 84 3.12 4.12 17.73
CA ARG A 84 2.27 3.01 18.14
C ARG A 84 2.64 1.73 17.40
N ALA A 85 2.89 1.80 16.11
CA ALA A 85 3.33 0.66 15.30
C ALA A 85 4.67 0.09 15.84
N ARG A 86 5.64 0.95 16.09
CA ARG A 86 6.94 0.58 16.67
C ARG A 86 6.77 -0.11 18.03
N SER A 87 5.97 0.46 18.89
CA SER A 87 5.70 -0.09 20.23
C SER A 87 5.05 -1.49 20.14
N ILE A 88 4.08 -1.69 19.25
CA ILE A 88 3.42 -2.98 19.06
C ILE A 88 4.42 -4.03 18.58
N ILE A 89 5.28 -3.70 17.62
CA ILE A 89 6.27 -4.63 17.08
C ILE A 89 7.23 -5.08 18.15
N PHE A 90 7.80 -4.15 18.94
CA PHE A 90 8.74 -4.49 20.00
C PHE A 90 8.08 -5.25 21.16
N SER A 91 6.83 -4.96 21.49
CA SER A 91 6.07 -5.71 22.50
C SER A 91 5.77 -7.14 22.09
N ASN A 92 5.71 -7.42 20.79
CA ASN A 92 5.33 -8.72 20.23
C ASN A 92 6.53 -9.55 19.76
N ILE A 93 7.76 -9.15 20.09
CA ILE A 93 8.94 -9.97 19.80
C ILE A 93 8.75 -11.37 20.40
N ASN A 94 8.94 -12.39 19.56
CA ASN A 94 8.71 -13.81 19.91
C ASN A 94 7.26 -14.18 20.26
N LYS A 95 6.29 -13.32 19.93
CA LYS A 95 4.86 -13.54 20.18
C LYS A 95 4.07 -13.40 18.89
N GLY A 96 3.52 -14.51 18.41
CA GLY A 96 2.64 -14.50 17.23
C GLY A 96 3.37 -14.21 15.92
N LYS A 97 2.62 -13.71 14.92
CA LYS A 97 3.14 -13.43 13.60
C LYS A 97 3.99 -12.15 13.57
N PRO A 98 5.22 -12.20 13.02
CA PRO A 98 6.02 -10.98 12.85
C PRO A 98 5.45 -10.12 11.72
N TYR A 99 5.42 -8.80 11.95
CA TYR A 99 5.09 -7.79 10.94
C TYR A 99 6.26 -6.84 10.73
N SER A 100 6.44 -6.35 9.51
CA SER A 100 7.32 -5.21 9.27
C SER A 100 6.73 -3.93 9.90
N LEU A 101 7.58 -2.92 10.10
CA LEU A 101 7.10 -1.62 10.59
C LEU A 101 6.08 -1.00 9.63
N VAL A 102 6.33 -1.10 8.32
CA VAL A 102 5.42 -0.57 7.30
C VAL A 102 4.08 -1.31 7.33
N ASP A 103 4.07 -2.64 7.40
CA ASP A 103 2.84 -3.43 7.49
C ASP A 103 2.02 -3.06 8.72
N MET A 104 2.69 -2.86 9.87
CA MET A 104 2.00 -2.47 11.09
C MET A 104 1.41 -1.05 10.98
N ILE A 105 2.09 -0.12 10.35
CA ILE A 105 1.55 1.22 10.07
C ILE A 105 0.31 1.12 9.19
N ILE A 106 0.36 0.33 8.13
CA ILE A 106 -0.79 0.11 7.24
C ILE A 106 -1.96 -0.51 8.02
N ARG A 107 -1.70 -1.51 8.86
CA ARG A 107 -2.75 -2.12 9.71
C ARG A 107 -3.43 -1.09 10.62
N LEU A 108 -2.67 -0.19 11.23
CA LEU A 108 -3.24 0.90 12.04
C LEU A 108 -4.04 1.90 11.20
N MET A 109 -3.60 2.20 10.00
CA MET A 109 -4.36 3.04 9.06
C MET A 109 -5.66 2.37 8.61
N MET A 110 -5.66 1.04 8.43
CA MET A 110 -6.88 0.29 8.12
C MET A 110 -7.93 0.39 9.22
N GLU A 111 -7.51 0.48 10.48
CA GLU A 111 -8.40 0.60 11.64
C GLU A 111 -8.86 2.04 11.90
N ASP A 112 -8.22 3.04 11.28
CA ASP A 112 -8.54 4.45 11.53
C ASP A 112 -9.83 4.87 10.81
N VAL A 113 -10.88 5.03 11.60
CA VAL A 113 -12.21 5.46 11.12
C VAL A 113 -12.16 6.85 10.45
N SER A 114 -11.28 7.74 10.92
CA SER A 114 -11.15 9.08 10.35
C SER A 114 -10.51 9.07 8.97
N LEU A 115 -9.57 8.16 8.73
CA LEU A 115 -9.00 7.91 7.41
C LEU A 115 -9.99 7.18 6.49
N GLY A 116 -10.73 6.23 7.05
CA GLY A 116 -11.87 5.56 6.44
C GLY A 116 -11.60 4.75 5.19
N PRO A 117 -10.50 3.95 5.10
CA PRO A 117 -10.35 3.03 3.99
C PRO A 117 -11.41 1.93 4.06
N PHE A 118 -12.08 1.63 2.94
CA PHE A 118 -12.96 0.48 2.91
C PHE A 118 -12.21 -0.83 2.58
N ALA A 119 -11.08 -0.71 1.91
CA ALA A 119 -10.25 -1.85 1.53
C ALA A 119 -8.76 -1.51 1.51
N VAL A 120 -7.92 -2.51 1.68
CA VAL A 120 -6.51 -2.50 1.31
C VAL A 120 -6.30 -3.35 0.05
N LEU A 121 -5.57 -2.82 -0.91
CA LEU A 121 -5.17 -3.53 -2.13
C LEU A 121 -3.74 -4.02 -1.95
N THR A 122 -3.55 -5.34 -1.94
CA THR A 122 -2.24 -5.97 -1.68
C THR A 122 -2.16 -7.38 -2.24
N PHE A 123 -0.96 -7.82 -2.59
CA PHE A 123 -0.66 -9.23 -2.88
C PHE A 123 -0.33 -10.03 -1.61
N ASN A 124 0.03 -9.34 -0.53
CA ASN A 124 0.44 -9.93 0.75
C ASN A 124 -0.75 -10.05 1.71
N VAL A 125 -1.79 -10.75 1.30
CA VAL A 125 -3.05 -10.88 2.04
C VAL A 125 -2.82 -11.29 3.50
N GLY A 126 -1.90 -12.24 3.73
CA GLY A 126 -1.59 -12.74 5.06
C GLY A 126 -1.10 -11.68 6.05
N ASP A 127 -0.52 -10.57 5.58
CA ASP A 127 -0.01 -9.51 6.44
C ASP A 127 -1.12 -8.60 7.00
N PHE A 128 -2.31 -8.65 6.39
CA PHE A 128 -3.42 -7.75 6.74
C PHE A 128 -4.67 -8.46 7.27
N VAL A 129 -4.68 -9.77 7.33
CA VAL A 129 -5.78 -10.53 7.95
C VAL A 129 -5.95 -10.15 9.43
N GLY A 130 -7.19 -10.21 9.94
CA GLY A 130 -7.51 -9.91 11.34
C GLY A 130 -7.78 -8.43 11.62
N VAL A 131 -7.76 -7.56 10.62
CA VAL A 131 -8.24 -6.19 10.72
C VAL A 131 -9.72 -6.17 10.34
N ASN A 132 -10.60 -6.00 11.31
CA ASN A 132 -12.03 -6.26 11.14
C ASN A 132 -12.82 -5.19 10.37
N SER A 133 -12.27 -4.00 10.20
CA SER A 133 -12.99 -2.85 9.62
C SER A 133 -12.74 -2.64 8.14
N THR A 134 -11.80 -3.37 7.54
CA THR A 134 -11.31 -3.11 6.19
C THR A 134 -11.24 -4.41 5.40
N GLU A 135 -11.75 -4.38 4.18
CA GLU A 135 -11.67 -5.49 3.23
C GLU A 135 -10.24 -5.63 2.68
N ILE A 136 -9.84 -6.85 2.36
CA ILE A 136 -8.56 -7.11 1.68
C ILE A 136 -8.86 -7.51 0.24
N ILE A 137 -8.30 -6.77 -0.71
CA ILE A 137 -8.44 -7.06 -2.14
C ILE A 137 -7.10 -7.59 -2.66
N ASN A 138 -7.12 -8.85 -3.10
CA ASN A 138 -5.97 -9.46 -3.76
C ASN A 138 -6.08 -9.24 -5.27
N PRO A 139 -5.13 -8.55 -5.91
CA PRO A 139 -5.21 -8.29 -7.36
C PRO A 139 -5.20 -9.54 -8.24
N ARG A 140 -4.76 -10.69 -7.72
CA ARG A 140 -4.83 -11.97 -8.47
C ARG A 140 -6.25 -12.51 -8.59
N GLU A 141 -7.15 -12.06 -7.74
CA GLU A 141 -8.54 -12.55 -7.62
C GLU A 141 -9.56 -11.62 -8.29
N ILE A 142 -9.10 -10.54 -8.90
CA ILE A 142 -9.96 -9.58 -9.61
C ILE A 142 -10.23 -10.04 -11.05
#